data_5a767f6fd24db61b65a6b32f3b1f631e
#
_entry.id   5a767f6fd24db61b65a6b32f3b1f631e
#
_cell.length_a   1.000
_cell.length_b   1.000
_cell.length_c   1.000
_cell.angle_alpha   90.00
_cell.angle_beta   90.00
_cell.angle_gamma   90.00
#
_symmetry.space_group_name_H-M   'P 1'
#
loop_
_entity.id
_entity.type
_entity.pdbx_description
1 polymer ?
#
loop_
_entity_poly.entity_id
_entity_poly.type
_entity_poly.pdbx_seq_one_letter_code
_entity_poly.pdbx_strand_id
1 'polypeptide(L)'
;MEKKFGKLVLNVGKNAKDLLEKSKDITIQVADQNADGKFDLEDVSVIAGSVGNVMKKGAQTLKETTDEKARQLELKTLQPIFLETLNDTDFLMSRFIRITDRDKKHAESEVCKGSIGFLSAQKGLHIVNIFRDSIDSYGLSFYPDCDSEFYYVDPSDRDGYIALDEYFSYLKQVRISELQKIAQDLGAKHFKVTYKEEKTSFSEKKVSKKVTAKPIASIDVEQNNENKKYSTVEIAAEMECPGHTPVKPKLKYMKYDPSINGLVEMRMNEHAPLLHQKFMLKLSNSSGLKESEAIKIDAVLKGMKCTGNATVLSETQNESRRYLEYEIDF
;
A
#
# COMPACT_ATOMS: atom_id res chain seq x y z
N MET A 1 22.87 -20.72 -7.13
CA MET A 1 22.18 -21.44 -6.04
C MET A 1 22.94 -22.66 -5.51
N GLU A 2 23.74 -23.32 -6.30
CA GLU A 2 24.52 -24.53 -5.90
C GLU A 2 25.61 -24.29 -4.82
N LYS A 3 26.25 -23.12 -4.76
CA LYS A 3 27.30 -22.84 -3.76
C LYS A 3 26.79 -22.69 -2.31
N LYS A 4 25.50 -22.43 -2.08
CA LYS A 4 24.91 -22.35 -0.73
C LYS A 4 24.50 -23.72 -0.18
N PHE A 5 24.11 -24.66 -1.05
CA PHE A 5 23.75 -26.02 -0.64
C PHE A 5 24.99 -26.81 -0.19
N GLY A 6 26.13 -26.63 -0.86
CA GLY A 6 27.38 -27.31 -0.48
C GLY A 6 27.91 -26.92 0.90
N LYS A 7 27.70 -25.67 1.35
CA LYS A 7 28.09 -25.23 2.71
C LYS A 7 27.19 -25.78 3.82
N LEU A 8 25.92 -26.05 3.54
CA LEU A 8 24.98 -26.62 4.53
C LEU A 8 25.28 -28.10 4.79
N VAL A 9 25.59 -28.85 3.74
CA VAL A 9 25.93 -30.28 3.84
C VAL A 9 27.28 -30.47 4.54
N LEU A 10 28.27 -29.58 4.33
CA LEU A 10 29.57 -29.61 5.01
C LEU A 10 29.50 -29.32 6.51
N ASN A 11 28.55 -28.45 6.94
CA ASN A 11 28.33 -28.16 8.37
C ASN A 11 27.65 -29.29 9.12
N VAL A 12 26.69 -29.98 8.47
CA VAL A 12 26.04 -31.15 9.07
C VAL A 12 27.04 -32.33 9.22
N GLY A 13 27.94 -32.50 8.24
CA GLY A 13 28.99 -33.51 8.32
C GLY A 13 30.06 -33.24 9.40
N LYS A 14 30.38 -31.97 9.66
CA LYS A 14 31.32 -31.63 10.77
C LYS A 14 30.71 -31.87 12.14
N ASN A 15 29.46 -31.48 12.36
CA ASN A 15 28.77 -31.72 13.63
C ASN A 15 28.55 -33.23 13.91
N ALA A 16 28.37 -34.06 12.88
CA ALA A 16 28.27 -35.48 13.04
C ALA A 16 29.61 -36.14 13.39
N LYS A 17 30.73 -35.64 12.85
CA LYS A 17 32.07 -36.10 13.22
C LYS A 17 32.46 -35.69 14.64
N ASP A 18 32.18 -34.48 15.07
CA ASP A 18 32.43 -34.00 16.43
C ASP A 18 31.60 -34.77 17.48
N LEU A 19 30.38 -35.16 17.13
CA LEU A 19 29.52 -36.01 17.97
C LEU A 19 30.05 -37.46 18.05
N LEU A 20 30.60 -38.00 16.96
CA LEU A 20 31.22 -39.30 16.94
C LEU A 20 32.56 -39.38 17.73
N GLU A 21 33.38 -38.30 17.67
CA GLU A 21 34.62 -38.21 18.47
C GLU A 21 34.29 -38.07 19.96
N LYS A 22 33.32 -37.21 20.34
CA LYS A 22 32.88 -37.11 21.74
C LYS A 22 32.26 -38.43 22.26
N SER A 23 31.57 -39.20 21.41
CA SER A 23 31.04 -40.50 21.82
C SER A 23 32.16 -41.53 22.04
N LYS A 24 33.31 -41.47 21.32
CA LYS A 24 34.47 -42.31 21.55
C LYS A 24 35.17 -42.00 22.88
N ASP A 25 35.31 -40.71 23.19
CA ASP A 25 35.90 -40.25 24.47
C ASP A 25 35.06 -40.66 25.67
N ILE A 26 33.72 -40.62 25.54
CA ILE A 26 32.81 -41.06 26.58
C ILE A 26 32.86 -42.59 26.75
N THR A 27 33.08 -43.36 25.68
CA THR A 27 33.19 -44.84 25.76
C THR A 27 34.49 -45.29 26.45
N ILE A 28 35.57 -44.50 26.36
CA ILE A 28 36.86 -44.82 27.01
C ILE A 28 36.85 -44.47 28.51
N GLN A 29 36.07 -43.45 28.95
CA GLN A 29 35.96 -43.06 30.36
C GLN A 29 34.95 -43.87 31.18
N VAL A 30 34.11 -44.67 30.57
CA VAL A 30 33.05 -45.47 31.23
C VAL A 30 33.36 -46.93 31.37
N ALA A 31 34.55 -47.34 30.95
CA ALA A 31 34.91 -48.76 30.89
C ALA A 31 35.21 -49.44 32.26
N ASP A 32 35.17 -48.71 33.36
CA ASP A 32 35.41 -49.28 34.68
C ASP A 32 34.68 -48.46 35.78
N GLN A 33 33.36 -48.67 35.90
CA GLN A 33 32.55 -48.00 36.91
C GLN A 33 32.37 -48.78 38.22
N ASN A 34 32.68 -50.06 38.28
CA ASN A 34 32.58 -50.83 39.50
C ASN A 34 33.93 -51.13 40.16
N ALA A 35 35.07 -50.68 39.56
CA ALA A 35 36.42 -50.78 40.11
C ALA A 35 36.83 -52.24 40.55
N ASP A 36 36.27 -53.27 39.96
CA ASP A 36 36.63 -54.65 40.27
C ASP A 36 37.63 -55.27 39.29
N GLY A 37 38.04 -54.54 38.28
CA GLY A 37 39.05 -54.90 37.30
C GLY A 37 38.63 -55.96 36.30
N LYS A 38 37.31 -56.24 36.13
CA LYS A 38 36.80 -57.23 35.16
C LYS A 38 35.65 -56.64 34.36
N PHE A 39 35.79 -56.70 33.06
CA PHE A 39 34.76 -56.33 32.11
C PHE A 39 33.78 -57.51 31.95
N ASP A 40 32.57 -57.42 32.54
CA ASP A 40 31.56 -58.47 32.43
C ASP A 40 30.24 -58.05 31.76
N LEU A 41 29.31 -59.00 31.64
CA LEU A 41 28.02 -58.80 30.95
C LEU A 41 27.09 -57.80 31.66
N GLU A 42 27.28 -57.51 32.95
CA GLU A 42 26.50 -56.52 33.69
C GLU A 42 26.89 -55.11 33.33
N ASP A 43 28.17 -54.81 33.10
CA ASP A 43 28.71 -53.52 32.64
C ASP A 43 28.18 -53.20 31.24
N VAL A 44 28.07 -54.17 30.36
CA VAL A 44 27.49 -54.00 29.01
C VAL A 44 26.03 -53.61 29.05
N SER A 45 25.27 -54.12 30.02
CA SER A 45 23.81 -53.81 30.15
C SER A 45 23.55 -52.38 30.63
N VAL A 46 24.41 -51.84 31.53
CA VAL A 46 24.34 -50.44 32.02
C VAL A 46 24.75 -49.47 30.92
N ILE A 47 25.79 -49.81 30.15
CA ILE A 47 26.22 -49.03 28.99
C ILE A 47 25.15 -48.95 27.90
N ALA A 48 24.52 -50.08 27.58
CA ALA A 48 23.44 -50.12 26.58
C ALA A 48 22.22 -49.30 26.99
N GLY A 49 21.85 -49.32 28.27
CA GLY A 49 20.75 -48.48 28.82
C GLY A 49 21.05 -46.96 28.80
N SER A 50 22.28 -46.59 29.15
CA SER A 50 22.65 -45.16 29.18
C SER A 50 22.85 -44.59 27.77
N VAL A 51 23.46 -45.30 26.83
CA VAL A 51 23.58 -44.94 25.42
C VAL A 51 22.22 -44.82 24.73
N GLY A 52 21.29 -45.73 25.02
CA GLY A 52 19.93 -45.67 24.49
C GLY A 52 19.16 -44.46 24.95
N ASN A 53 19.34 -44.02 26.20
CA ASN A 53 18.70 -42.80 26.74
C ASN A 53 19.34 -41.53 26.21
N VAL A 54 20.65 -41.48 26.03
CA VAL A 54 21.35 -40.33 25.43
C VAL A 54 21.00 -40.19 23.95
N MET A 55 20.91 -41.28 23.20
CA MET A 55 20.45 -41.25 21.79
C MET A 55 18.98 -40.82 21.67
N LYS A 56 18.07 -41.32 22.55
CA LYS A 56 16.67 -40.84 22.54
C LYS A 56 16.56 -39.37 22.88
N LYS A 57 17.24 -38.87 23.90
CA LYS A 57 17.25 -37.41 24.22
C LYS A 57 17.89 -36.57 23.10
N GLY A 58 19.02 -37.03 22.56
CA GLY A 58 19.66 -36.35 21.43
C GLY A 58 18.78 -36.33 20.17
N ALA A 59 18.07 -37.40 19.86
CA ALA A 59 17.14 -37.49 18.74
C ALA A 59 15.91 -36.60 18.95
N GLN A 60 15.37 -36.54 20.19
CA GLN A 60 14.27 -35.61 20.52
C GLN A 60 14.69 -34.17 20.40
N THR A 61 15.82 -33.78 20.98
CA THR A 61 16.35 -32.40 20.90
C THR A 61 16.67 -31.99 19.45
N LEU A 62 17.22 -32.87 18.63
CA LEU A 62 17.44 -32.64 17.21
C LEU A 62 16.14 -32.51 16.43
N LYS A 63 15.13 -33.29 16.75
CA LYS A 63 13.80 -33.21 16.14
C LYS A 63 13.11 -31.89 16.51
N GLU A 64 13.09 -31.52 17.79
CA GLU A 64 12.53 -30.25 18.28
C GLU A 64 13.22 -29.05 17.65
N THR A 65 14.56 -29.05 17.52
CA THR A 65 15.29 -27.94 16.87
C THR A 65 15.06 -27.90 15.36
N THR A 66 14.80 -29.04 14.72
CA THR A 66 14.50 -29.10 13.28
C THR A 66 13.07 -28.64 13.01
N ASP A 67 12.11 -29.05 13.83
CA ASP A 67 10.71 -28.65 13.74
C ASP A 67 10.55 -27.14 14.01
N GLU A 68 11.28 -26.59 15.00
CA GLU A 68 11.27 -25.13 15.27
C GLU A 68 11.88 -24.34 14.12
N LYS A 69 13.00 -24.80 13.52
CA LYS A 69 13.57 -24.15 12.33
C LYS A 69 12.64 -24.23 11.12
N ALA A 70 11.94 -25.33 10.92
CA ALA A 70 10.95 -25.47 9.87
C ALA A 70 9.79 -24.51 10.09
N ARG A 71 9.27 -24.40 11.30
CA ARG A 71 8.23 -23.44 11.69
C ARG A 71 8.66 -21.98 11.46
N GLN A 72 9.87 -21.61 11.86
CA GLN A 72 10.39 -20.26 11.63
C GLN A 72 10.58 -19.95 10.13
N LEU A 73 10.98 -20.93 9.32
CA LEU A 73 11.06 -20.77 7.87
C LEU A 73 9.68 -20.58 7.25
N GLU A 74 8.70 -21.32 7.71
CA GLU A 74 7.31 -21.23 7.26
C GLU A 74 6.71 -19.87 7.63
N LEU A 75 6.88 -19.38 8.85
CA LEU A 75 6.49 -18.03 9.28
C LEU A 75 7.12 -16.95 8.40
N LYS A 76 8.42 -17.05 8.09
CA LYS A 76 9.11 -16.11 7.20
C LYS A 76 8.61 -16.18 5.76
N THR A 77 8.10 -17.32 5.33
CA THR A 77 7.61 -17.52 3.95
C THR A 77 6.17 -17.06 3.80
N LEU A 78 5.30 -17.39 4.74
CA LEU A 78 3.87 -17.09 4.70
C LEU A 78 3.54 -15.71 5.28
N GLN A 79 4.37 -15.17 6.16
CA GLN A 79 4.26 -13.85 6.78
C GLN A 79 2.83 -13.53 7.29
N PRO A 80 2.22 -14.41 8.11
CA PRO A 80 0.85 -14.21 8.58
C PRO A 80 0.73 -12.96 9.44
N ILE A 81 -0.42 -12.30 9.35
CA ILE A 81 -0.82 -11.18 10.21
C ILE A 81 -1.84 -11.71 11.20
N PHE A 82 -1.66 -11.40 12.47
CA PHE A 82 -2.58 -11.72 13.56
C PHE A 82 -3.21 -10.44 14.11
N LEU A 83 -4.30 -10.59 14.84
CA LEU A 83 -4.98 -9.43 15.45
C LEU A 83 -4.04 -8.63 16.38
N GLU A 84 -3.18 -9.33 17.12
CA GLU A 84 -2.19 -8.72 17.99
C GLU A 84 -1.17 -7.88 17.23
N THR A 85 -0.85 -8.28 16.00
CA THR A 85 0.09 -7.55 15.12
C THR A 85 -0.41 -6.14 14.77
N LEU A 86 -1.73 -5.95 14.68
CA LEU A 86 -2.32 -4.63 14.39
C LEU A 86 -2.13 -3.64 15.55
N ASN A 87 -1.93 -4.14 16.76
CA ASN A 87 -1.68 -3.32 17.96
C ASN A 87 -0.18 -3.02 18.15
N ASP A 88 0.69 -3.60 17.33
CA ASP A 88 2.12 -3.35 17.39
C ASP A 88 2.41 -1.95 16.81
N THR A 89 3.15 -1.14 17.57
CA THR A 89 3.55 0.23 17.14
C THR A 89 4.44 0.23 15.90
N ASP A 90 5.11 -0.87 15.62
CA ASP A 90 5.98 -1.04 14.45
C ASP A 90 5.21 -1.53 13.21
N PHE A 91 3.96 -1.97 13.36
CA PHE A 91 3.13 -2.38 12.24
C PHE A 91 2.59 -1.16 11.49
N LEU A 92 3.00 -1.03 10.24
CA LEU A 92 2.51 0.03 9.36
C LEU A 92 1.62 -0.57 8.27
N MET A 93 0.38 -0.12 8.23
CA MET A 93 -0.55 -0.49 7.18
C MET A 93 -0.03 -0.05 5.82
N SER A 94 -0.06 -0.95 4.82
CA SER A 94 0.38 -0.64 3.46
C SER A 94 -0.59 0.32 2.77
N ARG A 95 -0.07 1.19 1.91
CA ARG A 95 -0.89 2.06 1.04
C ARG A 95 -1.64 1.29 -0.05
N PHE A 96 -1.17 0.11 -0.40
CA PHE A 96 -1.78 -0.80 -1.36
C PHE A 96 -2.12 -2.11 -0.67
N ILE A 97 -3.40 -2.46 -0.67
CA ILE A 97 -3.92 -3.68 -0.05
C ILE A 97 -4.67 -4.53 -1.05
N ARG A 98 -4.75 -5.82 -0.75
CA ARG A 98 -5.51 -6.80 -1.50
C ARG A 98 -6.48 -7.51 -0.58
N ILE A 99 -7.74 -7.57 -0.95
CA ILE A 99 -8.75 -8.43 -0.31
C ILE A 99 -8.77 -9.76 -1.07
N THR A 100 -8.58 -10.88 -0.38
CA THR A 100 -8.46 -12.19 -1.01
C THR A 100 -9.09 -13.26 -0.14
N ASP A 101 -9.50 -14.36 -0.77
CA ASP A 101 -9.89 -15.54 -0.03
C ASP A 101 -8.64 -16.24 0.55
N ARG A 102 -8.85 -17.04 1.59
CA ARG A 102 -7.78 -17.80 2.24
C ARG A 102 -7.33 -18.92 1.31
N ASP A 103 -6.10 -18.86 0.82
CA ASP A 103 -5.56 -19.90 -0.03
C ASP A 103 -5.23 -21.20 0.76
N LYS A 104 -5.01 -22.28 0.04
CA LYS A 104 -4.74 -23.61 0.63
C LYS A 104 -3.54 -23.60 1.58
N LYS A 105 -2.47 -22.86 1.24
CA LYS A 105 -1.25 -22.82 2.06
C LYS A 105 -1.51 -22.16 3.41
N HIS A 106 -2.22 -21.02 3.42
CA HIS A 106 -2.57 -20.32 4.66
C HIS A 106 -3.67 -21.05 5.46
N ALA A 107 -4.56 -21.80 4.77
CA ALA A 107 -5.63 -22.55 5.43
C ALA A 107 -5.12 -23.82 6.14
N GLU A 108 -4.14 -24.52 5.54
CA GLU A 108 -3.60 -25.81 6.05
C GLU A 108 -2.42 -25.65 7.01
N SER A 109 -1.75 -24.48 7.01
CA SER A 109 -0.57 -24.23 7.83
C SER A 109 -0.91 -23.95 9.28
N GLU A 110 -0.33 -24.72 10.21
CA GLU A 110 -0.48 -24.49 11.65
C GLU A 110 0.07 -23.13 12.09
N VAL A 111 1.09 -22.58 11.41
CA VAL A 111 1.65 -21.26 11.72
C VAL A 111 0.74 -20.11 11.29
N CYS A 112 -0.24 -20.36 10.42
CA CYS A 112 -1.23 -19.37 9.97
C CYS A 112 -2.57 -19.49 10.69
N LYS A 113 -2.69 -20.40 11.65
CA LYS A 113 -3.94 -20.61 12.38
C LYS A 113 -4.35 -19.35 13.16
N GLY A 114 -5.53 -18.82 12.88
CA GLY A 114 -6.01 -17.57 13.47
C GLY A 114 -5.45 -16.31 12.83
N SER A 115 -4.66 -16.40 11.75
CA SER A 115 -4.23 -15.21 11.00
C SER A 115 -5.41 -14.53 10.32
N ILE A 116 -5.39 -13.19 10.25
CA ILE A 116 -6.39 -12.35 9.61
C ILE A 116 -5.96 -11.88 8.21
N GLY A 117 -4.73 -12.17 7.83
CA GLY A 117 -4.12 -11.81 6.56
C GLY A 117 -2.66 -12.23 6.51
N PHE A 118 -1.94 -11.71 5.52
CA PHE A 118 -0.49 -11.94 5.39
C PHE A 118 0.19 -10.80 4.63
N LEU A 119 1.48 -10.62 4.90
CA LEU A 119 2.32 -9.67 4.17
C LEU A 119 2.90 -10.32 2.91
N SER A 120 3.02 -9.54 1.86
CA SER A 120 3.79 -9.93 0.68
C SER A 120 4.57 -8.74 0.11
N ALA A 121 5.68 -9.01 -0.55
CA ALA A 121 6.47 -8.01 -1.24
C ALA A 121 6.71 -8.43 -2.68
N GLN A 122 6.20 -7.64 -3.63
CA GLN A 122 6.32 -7.93 -5.05
C GLN A 122 6.78 -6.67 -5.80
N LYS A 123 7.78 -6.80 -6.67
CA LYS A 123 8.30 -5.70 -7.50
C LYS A 123 8.64 -4.41 -6.71
N GLY A 124 9.06 -4.57 -5.46
CA GLY A 124 9.37 -3.45 -4.56
C GLY A 124 8.14 -2.71 -4.01
N LEU A 125 6.97 -3.33 -4.06
CA LEU A 125 5.73 -2.90 -3.43
C LEU A 125 5.42 -3.83 -2.26
N HIS A 126 5.18 -3.27 -1.08
CA HIS A 126 4.66 -4.01 0.08
C HIS A 126 3.14 -4.05 -0.01
N ILE A 127 2.57 -5.23 0.18
CA ILE A 127 1.14 -5.50 0.06
C ILE A 127 0.68 -6.17 1.34
N VAL A 128 -0.34 -5.61 1.96
CA VAL A 128 -1.11 -6.29 3.00
C VAL A 128 -2.24 -7.03 2.31
N ASN A 129 -2.24 -8.36 2.40
CA ASN A 129 -3.32 -9.19 1.91
C ASN A 129 -4.25 -9.48 3.08
N ILE A 130 -5.48 -9.00 2.99
CA ILE A 130 -6.52 -9.15 4.00
C ILE A 130 -7.41 -10.32 3.59
N PHE A 131 -7.65 -11.26 4.49
CA PHE A 131 -8.63 -12.31 4.22
C PHE A 131 -10.04 -11.75 4.29
N ARG A 132 -10.87 -12.13 3.31
CA ARG A 132 -12.27 -11.63 3.19
C ARG A 132 -13.11 -11.88 4.43
N ASP A 133 -12.85 -12.99 5.13
CA ASP A 133 -13.52 -13.36 6.39
C ASP A 133 -13.06 -12.55 7.61
N SER A 134 -12.05 -11.72 7.45
CA SER A 134 -11.38 -10.99 8.56
C SER A 134 -11.29 -9.48 8.34
N ILE A 135 -12.00 -8.94 7.34
CA ILE A 135 -11.95 -7.50 6.98
C ILE A 135 -12.28 -6.62 8.16
N ASP A 136 -13.34 -6.93 8.91
CA ASP A 136 -13.82 -6.14 10.05
C ASP A 136 -12.78 -6.02 11.17
N SER A 137 -11.83 -6.97 11.25
CA SER A 137 -10.78 -6.97 12.27
C SER A 137 -9.77 -5.84 12.10
N TYR A 138 -9.69 -5.24 10.92
CA TYR A 138 -8.74 -4.16 10.62
C TYR A 138 -9.25 -2.76 10.97
N GLY A 139 -10.57 -2.59 11.18
CA GLY A 139 -11.16 -1.28 11.46
C GLY A 139 -11.01 -0.26 10.33
N LEU A 140 -10.86 -0.73 9.09
CA LEU A 140 -10.67 0.09 7.90
C LEU A 140 -12.01 0.42 7.24
N SER A 141 -12.05 1.55 6.54
CA SER A 141 -13.17 1.97 5.69
C SER A 141 -12.86 1.73 4.22
N PHE A 142 -13.82 1.19 3.47
CA PHE A 142 -13.67 0.87 2.05
C PHE A 142 -14.67 1.65 1.20
N TYR A 143 -14.26 2.10 0.02
CA TYR A 143 -15.11 2.74 -0.97
C TYR A 143 -14.94 2.06 -2.34
N PRO A 144 -16.06 1.79 -3.06
CA PRO A 144 -17.48 1.98 -2.63
C PRO A 144 -17.93 0.98 -1.57
N ASP A 145 -17.30 -0.18 -1.49
CA ASP A 145 -17.54 -1.32 -0.60
C ASP A 145 -16.25 -2.15 -0.49
N CYS A 146 -16.31 -3.35 0.09
CA CYS A 146 -15.19 -4.28 0.23
C CYS A 146 -15.20 -5.44 -0.80
N ASP A 147 -15.91 -5.29 -1.92
CA ASP A 147 -16.08 -6.36 -2.93
C ASP A 147 -14.94 -6.42 -3.94
N SER A 148 -14.25 -5.30 -4.18
CA SER A 148 -13.07 -5.25 -5.06
C SER A 148 -11.90 -6.07 -4.50
N GLU A 149 -10.98 -6.46 -5.37
CA GLU A 149 -9.78 -7.21 -4.96
C GLU A 149 -8.65 -6.27 -4.49
N PHE A 150 -8.49 -5.11 -5.12
CA PHE A 150 -7.38 -4.19 -4.88
C PHE A 150 -7.86 -2.82 -4.48
N TYR A 151 -7.19 -2.25 -3.47
CA TYR A 151 -7.48 -0.93 -2.94
C TYR A 151 -6.20 -0.13 -2.74
N TYR A 152 -6.34 1.19 -2.83
CA TYR A 152 -5.28 2.12 -2.51
C TYR A 152 -5.76 3.13 -1.48
N VAL A 153 -4.87 3.55 -0.59
CA VAL A 153 -5.19 4.44 0.54
C VAL A 153 -5.77 5.78 0.06
N ASP A 154 -6.79 6.28 0.74
CA ASP A 154 -7.32 7.64 0.55
C ASP A 154 -6.24 8.67 0.96
N PRO A 155 -5.86 9.61 0.08
CA PRO A 155 -4.82 10.60 0.38
C PRO A 155 -5.15 11.52 1.57
N SER A 156 -6.41 11.58 1.99
CA SER A 156 -6.89 12.41 3.09
C SER A 156 -7.18 11.63 4.38
N ASP A 157 -7.22 10.29 4.30
CA ASP A 157 -7.57 9.41 5.40
C ASP A 157 -6.74 8.12 5.34
N ARG A 158 -5.94 7.85 6.38
CA ARG A 158 -5.05 6.68 6.41
C ARG A 158 -5.77 5.36 6.65
N ASP A 159 -6.96 5.42 7.23
CA ASP A 159 -7.78 4.26 7.52
C ASP A 159 -8.86 4.04 6.45
N GLY A 160 -8.92 4.94 5.45
CA GLY A 160 -9.78 4.86 4.28
C GLY A 160 -9.06 4.27 3.07
N TYR A 161 -9.73 3.36 2.37
CA TYR A 161 -9.22 2.70 1.17
C TYR A 161 -10.24 2.77 0.04
N ILE A 162 -9.77 3.13 -1.14
CA ILE A 162 -10.58 3.31 -2.35
C ILE A 162 -10.25 2.17 -3.30
N ALA A 163 -11.28 1.50 -3.85
CA ALA A 163 -11.12 0.49 -4.89
C ALA A 163 -10.29 1.05 -6.05
N LEU A 164 -9.31 0.28 -6.53
CA LEU A 164 -8.29 0.78 -7.44
C LEU A 164 -8.85 1.21 -8.79
N ASP A 165 -9.89 0.54 -9.27
CA ASP A 165 -10.63 0.86 -10.49
C ASP A 165 -11.50 2.11 -10.38
N GLU A 166 -11.95 2.46 -9.17
CA GLU A 166 -12.74 3.66 -8.86
C GLU A 166 -11.89 4.84 -8.34
N TYR A 167 -10.58 4.64 -8.15
CA TYR A 167 -9.72 5.56 -7.41
C TYR A 167 -9.77 7.00 -7.92
N PHE A 168 -9.59 7.21 -9.22
CA PHE A 168 -9.55 8.55 -9.80
C PHE A 168 -10.94 9.17 -9.97
N SER A 169 -11.96 8.37 -10.27
CA SER A 169 -13.34 8.84 -10.38
C SER A 169 -13.86 9.30 -9.02
N TYR A 170 -13.62 8.55 -7.97
CA TYR A 170 -13.95 8.92 -6.60
C TYR A 170 -13.26 10.20 -6.16
N LEU A 171 -11.93 10.30 -6.36
CA LEU A 171 -11.19 11.51 -6.00
C LEU A 171 -11.67 12.76 -6.74
N LYS A 172 -12.08 12.64 -8.02
CA LYS A 172 -12.71 13.73 -8.77
C LYS A 172 -14.00 14.19 -8.07
N GLN A 173 -14.88 13.25 -7.71
CA GLN A 173 -16.16 13.57 -7.09
C GLN A 173 -16.02 14.21 -5.70
N VAL A 174 -15.18 13.66 -4.83
CA VAL A 174 -15.00 14.23 -3.48
C VAL A 174 -14.36 15.60 -3.50
N ARG A 175 -13.47 15.89 -4.46
CA ARG A 175 -12.89 17.23 -4.66
C ARG A 175 -13.93 18.23 -5.11
N ILE A 176 -14.79 17.85 -6.07
CA ILE A 176 -15.90 18.73 -6.50
C ILE A 176 -16.82 19.01 -5.31
N SER A 177 -17.18 18.00 -4.53
CA SER A 177 -18.01 18.16 -3.33
C SER A 177 -17.34 19.04 -2.26
N GLU A 178 -16.02 18.94 -2.09
CA GLU A 178 -15.28 19.83 -1.17
C GLU A 178 -15.27 21.26 -1.67
N LEU A 179 -15.09 21.54 -2.99
CA LEU A 179 -15.18 22.86 -3.58
C LEU A 179 -16.56 23.50 -3.39
N GLN A 180 -17.64 22.70 -3.54
CA GLN A 180 -19.01 23.15 -3.24
C GLN A 180 -19.15 23.59 -1.78
N LYS A 181 -18.63 22.78 -0.86
CA LYS A 181 -18.66 23.09 0.57
C LYS A 181 -17.83 24.31 0.92
N ILE A 182 -16.65 24.46 0.32
CA ILE A 182 -15.81 25.65 0.48
C ILE A 182 -16.57 26.91 0.02
N ALA A 183 -17.25 26.86 -1.14
CA ALA A 183 -18.06 27.98 -1.62
C ALA A 183 -19.16 28.34 -0.63
N GLN A 184 -19.90 27.33 -0.14
CA GLN A 184 -20.93 27.53 0.85
C GLN A 184 -20.39 28.16 2.14
N ASP A 185 -19.33 27.57 2.74
CA ASP A 185 -18.75 28.06 4.00
C ASP A 185 -18.21 29.51 3.86
N LEU A 186 -17.66 29.88 2.70
CA LEU A 186 -17.17 31.22 2.42
C LEU A 186 -18.29 32.23 2.07
N GLY A 187 -19.55 31.81 2.03
CA GLY A 187 -20.70 32.68 1.76
C GLY A 187 -20.81 33.12 0.32
N ALA A 188 -20.46 32.27 -0.62
CA ALA A 188 -20.63 32.54 -2.05
C ALA A 188 -22.09 32.77 -2.42
N LYS A 189 -22.34 33.65 -3.41
CA LYS A 189 -23.64 33.82 -4.08
C LYS A 189 -23.77 32.93 -5.30
N HIS A 190 -22.66 32.75 -6.00
CA HIS A 190 -22.59 31.84 -7.14
C HIS A 190 -21.23 31.16 -7.17
N PHE A 191 -21.19 29.88 -7.56
CA PHE A 191 -19.96 29.24 -7.95
C PHE A 191 -20.18 28.26 -9.08
N LYS A 192 -19.09 28.00 -9.83
CA LYS A 192 -19.07 27.08 -10.94
C LYS A 192 -17.76 26.29 -10.94
N VAL A 193 -17.87 24.98 -11.10
CA VAL A 193 -16.74 24.07 -11.31
C VAL A 193 -16.84 23.48 -12.70
N THR A 194 -15.86 23.72 -13.54
CA THR A 194 -15.78 23.15 -14.89
C THR A 194 -14.62 22.17 -14.94
N TYR A 195 -14.90 20.91 -15.27
CA TYR A 195 -13.90 19.89 -15.53
C TYR A 195 -13.34 20.08 -16.94
N LYS A 196 -12.01 20.04 -17.06
CA LYS A 196 -11.29 20.18 -18.34
C LYS A 196 -10.22 19.11 -18.47
N GLU A 197 -10.13 18.45 -19.64
CA GLU A 197 -9.09 17.48 -19.95
C GLU A 197 -8.32 17.90 -21.20
N GLU A 198 -6.99 18.05 -21.09
CA GLU A 198 -6.13 18.45 -22.22
C GLU A 198 -5.95 17.29 -23.23
N LYS A 199 -5.95 17.62 -24.53
CA LYS A 199 -5.67 16.69 -25.62
C LYS A 199 -4.23 16.15 -25.53
N THR A 200 -4.04 14.87 -25.73
CA THR A 200 -2.72 14.20 -25.70
C THR A 200 -1.72 14.83 -26.69
N SER A 201 -2.19 15.28 -27.85
CA SER A 201 -1.35 15.89 -28.90
C SER A 201 -0.85 17.29 -28.58
N PHE A 202 -1.37 17.94 -27.51
CA PHE A 202 -1.02 19.32 -27.15
C PHE A 202 0.16 19.38 -26.17
N SER A 203 0.33 18.37 -25.31
CA SER A 203 1.41 18.30 -24.32
C SER A 203 2.78 18.08 -24.94
N GLU A 204 2.87 17.41 -26.11
CA GLU A 204 4.15 17.13 -26.80
C GLU A 204 4.72 18.34 -27.56
N LYS A 205 3.91 19.35 -27.87
CA LYS A 205 4.33 20.51 -28.69
C LYS A 205 4.85 21.73 -27.91
N LYS A 206 4.87 21.72 -26.59
CA LYS A 206 5.37 22.85 -25.77
C LYS A 206 6.89 23.05 -25.81
N VAL A 207 7.67 22.19 -26.48
CA VAL A 207 9.14 22.25 -26.50
C VAL A 207 9.73 23.11 -27.64
N SER A 208 8.96 23.50 -28.64
CA SER A 208 9.50 24.36 -29.70
C SER A 208 8.44 25.22 -30.39
N LYS A 209 8.31 26.48 -29.98
CA LYS A 209 8.25 27.65 -30.88
C LYS A 209 7.94 28.95 -30.11
N LYS A 210 8.94 29.80 -29.97
CA LYS A 210 8.71 31.23 -29.85
C LYS A 210 8.05 31.73 -31.16
N VAL A 211 6.80 32.14 -31.07
CA VAL A 211 6.16 32.88 -32.15
C VAL A 211 5.67 34.18 -31.58
N THR A 212 6.32 35.26 -32.02
CA THR A 212 5.85 36.63 -31.90
C THR A 212 4.59 36.81 -32.76
N ALA A 213 3.45 37.07 -32.18
CA ALA A 213 2.25 37.52 -32.89
C ALA A 213 1.55 38.66 -32.14
N LYS A 214 1.18 39.67 -32.88
CA LYS A 214 0.52 40.94 -32.46
C LYS A 214 -0.95 40.67 -32.04
N PRO A 215 -1.56 41.54 -31.19
CA PRO A 215 -2.91 41.31 -30.66
C PRO A 215 -3.99 41.75 -31.65
N ILE A 216 -4.97 40.88 -31.88
CA ILE A 216 -6.20 41.23 -32.58
C ILE A 216 -7.37 40.51 -31.87
N ALA A 217 -8.37 41.32 -31.42
CA ALA A 217 -9.75 41.03 -31.01
C ALA A 217 -10.02 39.79 -30.13
N SER A 218 -10.50 40.02 -28.92
CA SER A 218 -10.36 39.17 -27.75
C SER A 218 -11.53 38.25 -27.38
N ILE A 219 -12.64 38.19 -28.05
CA ILE A 219 -13.81 37.41 -27.54
C ILE A 219 -14.00 36.09 -28.27
N ASP A 220 -13.85 36.02 -29.59
CA ASP A 220 -14.00 34.77 -30.35
C ASP A 220 -12.74 33.87 -30.30
N VAL A 221 -11.60 34.44 -29.88
CA VAL A 221 -10.32 33.73 -29.84
C VAL A 221 -10.18 32.82 -28.61
N GLU A 222 -10.82 33.15 -27.48
CA GLU A 222 -10.72 32.34 -26.27
C GLU A 222 -11.50 31.01 -26.42
N GLN A 223 -12.72 31.06 -26.91
CA GLN A 223 -13.55 29.87 -27.12
C GLN A 223 -12.97 28.93 -28.19
N ASN A 224 -12.37 29.49 -29.24
CA ASN A 224 -11.70 28.73 -30.29
C ASN A 224 -10.36 28.12 -29.83
N ASN A 225 -9.66 28.73 -28.87
CA ASN A 225 -8.44 28.21 -28.28
C ASN A 225 -8.73 27.10 -27.25
N GLU A 226 -9.81 27.22 -26.48
CA GLU A 226 -10.24 26.15 -25.55
C GLU A 226 -10.60 24.87 -26.31
N ASN A 227 -11.38 24.94 -27.36
CA ASN A 227 -11.72 23.79 -28.22
C ASN A 227 -10.51 23.16 -28.92
N LYS A 228 -9.40 23.89 -29.08
CA LYS A 228 -8.15 23.35 -29.62
C LYS A 228 -7.31 22.68 -28.56
N LYS A 229 -7.40 23.09 -27.30
CA LYS A 229 -6.55 22.64 -26.19
C LYS A 229 -7.17 21.45 -25.46
N TYR A 230 -8.48 21.49 -25.21
CA TYR A 230 -9.17 20.48 -24.40
C TYR A 230 -9.93 19.46 -25.28
N SER A 231 -9.90 18.19 -24.83
CA SER A 231 -10.73 17.11 -25.41
C SER A 231 -12.10 17.08 -24.76
N THR A 232 -12.17 17.44 -23.50
CA THR A 232 -13.37 17.44 -22.67
C THR A 232 -13.47 18.74 -21.91
N VAL A 233 -14.66 19.35 -21.94
CA VAL A 233 -15.04 20.50 -21.12
C VAL A 233 -16.47 20.26 -20.67
N GLU A 234 -16.68 20.07 -19.37
CA GLU A 234 -18.01 19.82 -18.80
C GLU A 234 -18.21 20.61 -17.49
N ILE A 235 -19.43 21.14 -17.28
CA ILE A 235 -19.80 21.71 -15.99
C ILE A 235 -19.96 20.56 -15.00
N ALA A 236 -19.06 20.48 -14.04
CA ALA A 236 -19.07 19.44 -13.01
C ALA A 236 -19.97 19.79 -11.82
N ALA A 237 -20.10 21.08 -11.52
CA ALA A 237 -21.02 21.60 -10.52
C ALA A 237 -21.27 23.10 -10.75
N GLU A 238 -22.50 23.53 -10.51
CA GLU A 238 -22.88 24.95 -10.51
C GLU A 238 -23.97 25.16 -9.46
N MET A 239 -23.89 26.24 -8.68
CA MET A 239 -24.85 26.51 -7.60
C MET A 239 -24.97 27.99 -7.36
N GLU A 240 -26.22 28.43 -7.10
CA GLU A 240 -26.55 29.77 -6.60
C GLU A 240 -26.94 29.68 -5.13
N CYS A 241 -26.49 30.64 -4.34
CA CYS A 241 -26.75 30.71 -2.91
C CYS A 241 -27.12 32.13 -2.51
N PRO A 242 -27.82 32.34 -1.38
CA PRO A 242 -28.18 33.68 -0.90
C PRO A 242 -26.97 34.52 -0.46
N GLY A 243 -25.82 33.87 -0.25
CA GLY A 243 -24.66 34.48 0.39
C GLY A 243 -24.84 34.64 1.90
N HIS A 244 -23.72 34.69 2.63
CA HIS A 244 -23.70 34.97 4.08
C HIS A 244 -22.31 35.43 4.51
N THR A 245 -22.16 35.82 5.78
CA THR A 245 -20.84 36.13 6.36
C THR A 245 -19.95 34.87 6.27
N PRO A 246 -18.71 34.99 5.76
CA PRO A 246 -17.83 33.86 5.55
C PRO A 246 -17.47 33.16 6.85
N VAL A 247 -17.44 31.82 6.81
CA VAL A 247 -16.98 30.96 7.87
C VAL A 247 -15.78 30.19 7.34
N LYS A 248 -14.78 29.95 8.18
CA LYS A 248 -13.56 29.24 7.76
C LYS A 248 -13.87 27.77 7.44
N PRO A 249 -13.66 27.31 6.19
CA PRO A 249 -13.95 25.95 5.78
C PRO A 249 -12.98 24.94 6.42
N LYS A 250 -13.48 23.73 6.66
CA LYS A 250 -12.65 22.58 7.06
C LYS A 250 -12.18 21.84 5.81
N LEU A 251 -10.92 22.06 5.43
CA LEU A 251 -10.31 21.42 4.26
C LEU A 251 -9.87 19.99 4.54
N LYS A 252 -10.13 19.09 3.61
CA LYS A 252 -9.74 17.66 3.65
C LYS A 252 -8.78 17.33 2.48
N TYR A 253 -9.28 17.26 1.26
CA TYR A 253 -8.49 16.94 0.06
C TYR A 253 -7.71 18.14 -0.48
N MET A 254 -8.25 19.35 -0.31
CA MET A 254 -7.64 20.60 -0.78
C MET A 254 -6.79 21.31 0.29
N LYS A 255 -6.52 20.64 1.41
CA LYS A 255 -5.79 21.22 2.57
C LYS A 255 -4.44 21.84 2.21
N TYR A 256 -3.74 21.26 1.26
CA TYR A 256 -2.39 21.68 0.86
C TYR A 256 -2.36 22.43 -0.48
N ASP A 257 -3.52 22.72 -1.08
CA ASP A 257 -3.58 23.48 -2.31
C ASP A 257 -3.42 24.99 -2.03
N PRO A 258 -2.38 25.64 -2.61
CA PRO A 258 -2.09 27.05 -2.33
C PRO A 258 -3.17 27.99 -2.88
N SER A 259 -3.86 27.63 -3.98
CA SER A 259 -4.92 28.47 -4.55
C SER A 259 -6.15 28.49 -3.65
N ILE A 260 -6.50 27.35 -3.06
CA ILE A 260 -7.60 27.24 -2.10
C ILE A 260 -7.26 27.95 -0.79
N ASN A 261 -6.05 27.77 -0.27
CA ASN A 261 -5.63 28.48 0.94
C ASN A 261 -5.64 30.00 0.72
N GLY A 262 -5.14 30.48 -0.42
CA GLY A 262 -5.18 31.89 -0.78
C GLY A 262 -6.61 32.43 -0.93
N LEU A 263 -7.51 31.66 -1.56
CA LEU A 263 -8.94 32.00 -1.66
C LEU A 263 -9.56 32.20 -0.27
N VAL A 264 -9.32 31.25 0.65
CA VAL A 264 -9.84 31.33 2.03
C VAL A 264 -9.29 32.55 2.76
N GLU A 265 -7.99 32.80 2.70
CA GLU A 265 -7.35 33.97 3.34
C GLU A 265 -7.89 35.29 2.81
N MET A 266 -7.98 35.43 1.49
CA MET A 266 -8.48 36.66 0.86
C MET A 266 -9.96 36.92 1.14
N ARG A 267 -10.79 35.85 1.18
CA ARG A 267 -12.21 36.01 1.49
C ARG A 267 -12.46 36.30 2.96
N MET A 268 -11.65 35.74 3.86
CA MET A 268 -11.74 35.97 5.32
C MET A 268 -11.15 37.34 5.74
N ASN A 269 -10.59 38.14 4.83
CA ASN A 269 -10.04 39.43 5.16
C ASN A 269 -11.18 40.45 5.41
N GLU A 270 -11.29 40.95 6.64
CA GLU A 270 -12.36 41.86 7.07
C GLU A 270 -12.29 43.23 6.40
N HIS A 271 -11.10 43.70 6.01
CA HIS A 271 -10.91 45.05 5.46
C HIS A 271 -11.13 45.11 3.95
N ALA A 272 -10.79 44.03 3.24
CA ALA A 272 -10.92 43.97 1.80
C ALA A 272 -11.27 42.52 1.37
N PRO A 273 -12.51 42.07 1.65
CA PRO A 273 -12.90 40.71 1.31
C PRO A 273 -12.96 40.54 -0.20
N LEU A 274 -12.49 39.37 -0.67
CA LEU A 274 -12.55 38.98 -2.06
C LEU A 274 -14.01 38.90 -2.52
N LEU A 275 -14.32 39.42 -3.73
CA LEU A 275 -15.68 39.41 -4.30
C LEU A 275 -15.83 38.41 -5.44
N HIS A 276 -14.76 38.19 -6.20
CA HIS A 276 -14.75 37.26 -7.33
C HIS A 276 -13.37 36.64 -7.52
N GLN A 277 -13.30 35.37 -7.86
CA GLN A 277 -12.06 34.74 -8.26
C GLN A 277 -12.32 33.58 -9.24
N LYS A 278 -11.40 33.41 -10.18
CA LYS A 278 -11.36 32.27 -11.11
C LYS A 278 -9.95 31.71 -11.19
N PHE A 279 -9.79 30.40 -11.06
CA PHE A 279 -8.49 29.73 -11.16
C PHE A 279 -8.62 28.25 -11.54
N MET A 280 -7.50 27.62 -11.89
CA MET A 280 -7.41 26.22 -12.31
C MET A 280 -6.72 25.38 -11.24
N LEU A 281 -7.36 24.29 -10.86
CA LEU A 281 -6.83 23.26 -9.97
C LEU A 281 -6.41 22.04 -10.78
N LYS A 282 -5.16 21.63 -10.67
CA LYS A 282 -4.66 20.43 -11.34
C LYS A 282 -4.95 19.22 -10.49
N LEU A 283 -5.65 18.21 -11.02
CA LEU A 283 -6.11 17.05 -10.26
C LEU A 283 -4.94 16.19 -9.74
N SER A 284 -3.86 16.07 -10.49
CA SER A 284 -2.67 15.30 -10.07
C SER A 284 -2.01 15.82 -8.79
N ASN A 285 -2.20 17.09 -8.40
CA ASN A 285 -1.56 17.68 -7.21
C ASN A 285 -2.06 17.05 -5.90
N SER A 286 -3.26 16.50 -5.90
CA SER A 286 -3.90 15.91 -4.72
C SER A 286 -4.26 14.42 -4.89
N SER A 287 -3.79 13.75 -5.94
CA SER A 287 -4.11 12.33 -6.20
C SER A 287 -3.54 11.36 -5.16
N GLY A 288 -2.47 11.76 -4.46
CA GLY A 288 -1.81 10.89 -3.48
C GLY A 288 -1.04 9.71 -4.09
N LEU A 289 -1.30 9.34 -5.34
CA LEU A 289 -0.66 8.25 -6.07
C LEU A 289 0.41 8.83 -7.03
N LYS A 290 1.65 8.42 -6.83
CA LYS A 290 2.79 8.84 -7.66
C LYS A 290 2.95 7.91 -8.85
N GLU A 291 3.44 8.43 -9.98
CA GLU A 291 3.72 7.64 -11.19
C GLU A 291 4.66 6.44 -10.91
N SER A 292 5.68 6.63 -10.06
CA SER A 292 6.59 5.55 -9.66
C SER A 292 5.91 4.42 -8.87
N GLU A 293 4.85 4.71 -8.12
CA GLU A 293 4.04 3.72 -7.43
C GLU A 293 3.06 3.04 -8.40
N ALA A 294 2.45 3.81 -9.30
CA ALA A 294 1.58 3.28 -10.36
C ALA A 294 2.29 2.24 -11.24
N ILE A 295 3.54 2.50 -11.62
CA ILE A 295 4.39 1.53 -12.35
C ILE A 295 4.53 0.21 -11.59
N LYS A 296 4.78 0.28 -10.27
CA LYS A 296 4.93 -0.91 -9.43
C LYS A 296 3.61 -1.67 -9.28
N ILE A 297 2.50 -0.96 -9.09
CA ILE A 297 1.16 -1.54 -9.01
C ILE A 297 0.84 -2.28 -10.31
N ASP A 298 1.03 -1.66 -11.48
CA ASP A 298 0.80 -2.32 -12.77
C ASP A 298 1.68 -3.56 -12.97
N ALA A 299 2.93 -3.53 -12.51
CA ALA A 299 3.82 -4.68 -12.57
C ALA A 299 3.34 -5.84 -11.67
N VAL A 300 2.74 -5.54 -10.52
CA VAL A 300 2.12 -6.51 -9.61
C VAL A 300 0.85 -7.10 -10.23
N LEU A 301 -0.07 -6.25 -10.72
CA LEU A 301 -1.33 -6.68 -11.35
C LEU A 301 -1.08 -7.58 -12.58
N LYS A 302 -0.10 -7.24 -13.42
CA LYS A 302 0.35 -8.10 -14.54
C LYS A 302 0.86 -9.45 -14.05
N GLY A 303 1.64 -9.48 -12.97
CA GLY A 303 2.14 -10.72 -12.36
C GLY A 303 1.03 -11.62 -11.84
N MET A 304 -0.06 -11.04 -11.35
CA MET A 304 -1.26 -11.74 -10.88
C MET A 304 -2.28 -12.06 -11.98
N LYS A 305 -2.02 -11.65 -13.24
CA LYS A 305 -2.94 -11.74 -14.37
C LYS A 305 -4.26 -10.97 -14.18
N CYS A 306 -4.23 -9.94 -13.35
CA CYS A 306 -5.34 -9.05 -13.03
C CYS A 306 -5.17 -7.73 -13.80
N THR A 307 -5.25 -7.76 -15.13
CA THR A 307 -5.11 -6.56 -15.96
C THR A 307 -6.46 -6.19 -16.56
N GLY A 308 -6.95 -4.99 -16.21
CA GLY A 308 -8.09 -4.35 -16.87
C GLY A 308 -7.69 -3.68 -18.20
N ASN A 309 -8.65 -3.01 -18.83
CA ASN A 309 -8.45 -2.28 -20.11
C ASN A 309 -7.57 -1.02 -19.96
N ALA A 310 -7.55 -0.40 -18.78
CA ALA A 310 -6.68 0.73 -18.46
C ALA A 310 -5.68 0.34 -17.38
N THR A 311 -4.44 0.83 -17.48
CA THR A 311 -3.43 0.65 -16.45
C THR A 311 -3.50 1.79 -15.44
N VAL A 312 -3.11 1.54 -14.19
CA VAL A 312 -3.03 2.57 -13.14
C VAL A 312 -2.05 3.67 -13.53
N LEU A 313 -0.97 3.30 -14.23
CA LEU A 313 -0.01 4.24 -14.78
C LEU A 313 -0.65 5.17 -15.82
N SER A 314 -1.45 4.63 -16.75
CA SER A 314 -2.14 5.43 -17.77
C SER A 314 -3.10 6.43 -17.11
N GLU A 315 -3.88 6.01 -16.12
CA GLU A 315 -4.78 6.89 -15.39
C GLU A 315 -4.03 7.96 -14.58
N THR A 316 -2.91 7.61 -13.94
CA THR A 316 -2.05 8.57 -13.23
C THR A 316 -1.47 9.62 -14.19
N GLN A 317 -1.10 9.24 -15.40
CA GLN A 317 -0.64 10.16 -16.46
C GLN A 317 -1.78 11.02 -16.98
N ASN A 318 -2.99 10.46 -17.13
CA ASN A 318 -4.19 11.23 -17.52
C ASN A 318 -4.54 12.28 -16.48
N GLU A 319 -4.44 11.98 -15.17
CA GLU A 319 -4.67 12.95 -14.09
C GLU A 319 -3.78 14.20 -14.22
N SER A 320 -2.59 14.06 -14.79
CA SER A 320 -1.69 15.21 -15.02
C SER A 320 -2.21 16.21 -16.07
N ARG A 321 -3.21 15.84 -16.86
CA ARG A 321 -3.85 16.63 -17.92
C ARG A 321 -5.29 17.04 -17.57
N ARG A 322 -5.77 16.68 -16.36
CA ARG A 322 -7.11 16.94 -15.86
C ARG A 322 -7.11 18.09 -14.88
N TYR A 323 -8.05 19.01 -15.04
CA TYR A 323 -8.17 20.23 -14.27
C TYR A 323 -9.62 20.45 -13.84
N LEU A 324 -9.79 21.11 -12.69
CA LEU A 324 -11.02 21.75 -12.28
C LEU A 324 -10.82 23.28 -12.40
N GLU A 325 -11.54 23.93 -13.29
CA GLU A 325 -11.66 25.37 -13.30
C GLU A 325 -12.73 25.75 -12.27
N TYR A 326 -12.35 26.55 -11.31
CA TYR A 326 -13.19 27.00 -10.22
C TYR A 326 -13.42 28.51 -10.35
N GLU A 327 -14.69 28.90 -10.44
CA GLU A 327 -15.14 30.28 -10.51
C GLU A 327 -16.13 30.52 -9.38
N ILE A 328 -15.94 31.61 -8.61
CA ILE A 328 -16.69 31.88 -7.40
C ILE A 328 -16.98 33.38 -7.27
N ASP A 329 -18.23 33.73 -6.95
CA ASP A 329 -18.76 35.06 -6.70
C ASP A 329 -19.36 35.14 -5.29
N PHE A 330 -19.05 36.24 -4.59
CA PHE A 330 -19.46 36.45 -3.20
C PHE A 330 -20.45 37.58 -3.01
#